data_c95487113632466a6c56daf57e42eb3e
#
_entry.id   c95487113632466a6c56daf57e42eb3e
#
_cell.length_a   1.000
_cell.length_b   1.000
_cell.length_c   1.000
_cell.angle_alpha   90.00
_cell.angle_beta   90.00
_cell.angle_gamma   90.00
#
_symmetry.space_group_name_H-M   'P 1'
#
loop_
_entity.id
_entity.type
_entity.pdbx_description
1 polymer ?
#
loop_
_entity_poly.entity_id
_entity_poly.type
_entity_poly.pdbx_seq_one_letter_code
_entity_poly.pdbx_strand_id
1 'polypeptide(L)'
;MDLESDPRHLRACPADTAAGVLAWFVDLWRQAVLASGGCGGCPVAGVAMDADDEELTVAARAAFAAWTALLAEQLQATGVPADRAGPIAAVALTAMEGALVMCRVERSVEPLETVAVELARLLPDLT
;
A
#
# COMPACT_ATOMS: atom_id res chain seq x y z
N MET A 1 4.23 -15.90 6.20
CA MET A 1 4.73 -14.51 6.04
C MET A 1 3.63 -13.68 5.42
N ASP A 2 3.35 -12.54 6.00
CA ASP A 2 2.27 -11.68 5.54
C ASP A 2 2.71 -10.88 4.33
N LEU A 3 1.92 -10.94 3.26
CA LEU A 3 2.20 -10.20 2.02
C LEU A 3 2.29 -8.70 2.29
N GLU A 4 1.41 -8.19 3.15
CA GLU A 4 1.33 -6.78 3.47
C GLU A 4 2.50 -6.27 4.32
N SER A 5 3.24 -7.15 4.98
CA SER A 5 4.36 -6.71 5.81
C SER A 5 5.73 -6.91 5.16
N ASP A 6 5.77 -7.49 3.95
CA ASP A 6 7.03 -7.73 3.26
C ASP A 6 7.11 -6.95 1.93
N PRO A 7 7.84 -5.83 1.92
CA PRO A 7 7.95 -5.01 0.71
C PRO A 7 8.66 -5.71 -0.46
N ARG A 8 9.33 -6.85 -0.22
CA ARG A 8 10.00 -7.58 -1.29
C ARG A 8 9.03 -8.05 -2.38
N HIS A 9 7.74 -8.19 -2.04
CA HIS A 9 6.72 -8.56 -3.02
C HIS A 9 6.55 -7.52 -4.12
N LEU A 10 6.85 -6.24 -3.84
CA LEU A 10 6.82 -5.20 -4.86
C LEU A 10 7.90 -5.39 -5.92
N ARG A 11 9.02 -5.99 -5.57
CA ARG A 11 10.12 -6.23 -6.51
C ARG A 11 9.75 -7.24 -7.59
N ALA A 12 8.75 -8.08 -7.33
CA ALA A 12 8.26 -9.08 -8.29
C ALA A 12 7.21 -8.51 -9.24
N CYS A 13 6.91 -7.22 -9.15
CA CYS A 13 5.90 -6.57 -9.98
C CYS A 13 6.28 -6.66 -11.47
N PRO A 14 5.45 -7.30 -12.31
CA PRO A 14 5.72 -7.42 -13.74
C PRO A 14 5.25 -6.21 -14.55
N ALA A 15 4.65 -5.22 -13.90
CA ALA A 15 4.03 -4.10 -14.60
C ALA A 15 5.07 -3.13 -15.15
N ASP A 16 4.78 -2.60 -16.33
CA ASP A 16 5.61 -1.62 -17.02
C ASP A 16 4.97 -0.24 -17.11
N THR A 17 3.80 -0.07 -16.50
CA THR A 17 3.09 1.21 -16.42
C THR A 17 2.83 1.59 -14.97
N ALA A 18 2.72 2.90 -14.71
CA ALA A 18 2.41 3.39 -13.37
C ALA A 18 1.08 2.83 -12.86
N ALA A 19 0.06 2.81 -13.73
CA ALA A 19 -1.24 2.22 -13.38
C ALA A 19 -1.10 0.74 -13.01
N GLY A 20 -0.29 -0.01 -13.76
CA GLY A 20 -0.02 -1.41 -13.50
C GLY A 20 0.70 -1.63 -12.17
N VAL A 21 1.66 -0.77 -11.83
CA VAL A 21 2.37 -0.84 -10.53
C VAL A 21 1.38 -0.65 -9.38
N LEU A 22 0.53 0.36 -9.45
CA LEU A 22 -0.45 0.59 -8.39
C LEU A 22 -1.49 -0.52 -8.32
N ALA A 23 -1.93 -1.06 -9.46
CA ALA A 23 -2.84 -2.20 -9.48
C ALA A 23 -2.21 -3.44 -8.82
N TRP A 24 -0.94 -3.70 -9.08
CA TRP A 24 -0.19 -4.77 -8.44
C TRP A 24 -0.12 -4.58 -6.93
N PHE A 25 0.21 -3.36 -6.50
CA PHE A 25 0.28 -3.00 -5.09
C PHE A 25 -1.07 -3.22 -4.39
N VAL A 26 -2.16 -2.71 -4.97
CA VAL A 26 -3.51 -2.90 -4.44
C VAL A 26 -3.87 -4.39 -4.35
N ASP A 27 -3.50 -5.17 -5.36
CA ASP A 27 -3.83 -6.60 -5.40
C ASP A 27 -3.13 -7.38 -4.28
N LEU A 28 -1.90 -7.03 -3.92
CA LEU A 28 -1.22 -7.63 -2.78
C LEU A 28 -2.04 -7.45 -1.50
N TRP A 29 -2.56 -6.25 -1.28
CA TRP A 29 -3.37 -5.95 -0.11
C TRP A 29 -4.74 -6.61 -0.18
N ARG A 30 -5.35 -6.66 -1.37
CA ARG A 30 -6.62 -7.34 -1.58
C ARG A 30 -6.52 -8.81 -1.20
N GLN A 31 -5.46 -9.49 -1.65
CA GLN A 31 -5.23 -10.89 -1.34
C GLN A 31 -5.10 -11.12 0.16
N ALA A 32 -4.37 -10.25 0.85
CA ALA A 32 -4.21 -10.33 2.30
C ALA A 32 -5.54 -10.16 3.03
N VAL A 33 -6.36 -9.19 2.62
CA VAL A 33 -7.69 -8.95 3.20
C VAL A 33 -8.58 -10.17 2.99
N LEU A 34 -8.63 -10.70 1.77
CA LEU A 34 -9.47 -11.86 1.45
C LEU A 34 -9.01 -13.11 2.20
N ALA A 35 -7.69 -13.32 2.33
CA ALA A 35 -7.15 -14.45 3.08
C ALA A 35 -7.52 -14.42 4.55
N SER A 36 -7.74 -13.24 5.12
CA SER A 36 -8.14 -13.05 6.52
C SER A 36 -9.66 -13.05 6.73
N GLY A 37 -10.44 -13.38 5.69
CA GLY A 37 -11.89 -13.35 5.76
C GLY A 37 -12.48 -11.94 5.72
N GLY A 38 -11.73 -10.98 5.22
CA GLY A 38 -12.16 -9.58 5.12
C GLY A 38 -12.01 -8.77 6.40
N CYS A 39 -11.47 -9.37 7.46
CA CYS A 39 -11.37 -8.74 8.78
C CYS A 39 -9.93 -8.35 9.17
N GLY A 40 -8.95 -8.73 8.36
CA GLY A 40 -7.55 -8.44 8.65
C GLY A 40 -7.20 -7.00 8.33
N GLY A 41 -6.47 -6.35 9.26
CA GLY A 41 -5.86 -5.06 9.02
C GLY A 41 -4.37 -5.21 8.75
N CYS A 42 -3.68 -4.11 8.50
CA CYS A 42 -2.23 -4.10 8.38
C CYS A 42 -1.60 -4.36 9.76
N PRO A 43 -0.76 -5.42 9.92
CA PRO A 43 -0.11 -5.69 11.20
C PRO A 43 0.79 -4.54 11.67
N VAL A 44 1.44 -3.86 10.75
CA VAL A 44 2.32 -2.73 11.07
C VAL A 44 1.52 -1.56 11.63
N ALA A 45 0.38 -1.23 10.99
CA ALA A 45 -0.48 -0.15 11.45
C ALA A 45 -1.10 -0.48 12.81
N GLY A 46 -1.53 -1.73 13.01
CA GLY A 46 -2.06 -2.18 14.29
C GLY A 46 -1.07 -2.03 15.43
N VAL A 47 0.17 -2.43 15.20
CA VAL A 47 1.24 -2.27 16.18
C VAL A 47 1.48 -0.78 16.47
N ALA A 48 1.55 0.06 15.44
CA ALA A 48 1.80 1.49 15.59
C ALA A 48 0.69 2.19 16.38
N MET A 49 -0.57 1.80 16.17
CA MET A 49 -1.72 2.41 16.85
C MET A 49 -1.81 2.02 18.32
N ASP A 50 -1.40 0.81 18.67
CA ASP A 50 -1.55 0.27 20.02
C ASP A 50 -0.27 0.38 20.86
N ALA A 51 0.86 0.74 20.25
CA ALA A 51 2.15 0.72 20.94
C ALA A 51 2.44 2.00 21.69
N ASP A 52 2.71 1.88 22.99
CA ASP A 52 3.38 2.91 23.77
C ASP A 52 4.89 2.72 23.74
N ASP A 53 5.38 1.70 23.06
CA ASP A 53 6.78 1.32 23.00
C ASP A 53 7.46 2.02 21.82
N GLU A 54 8.50 2.78 22.13
CA GLU A 54 9.24 3.51 21.12
C GLU A 54 9.95 2.59 20.11
N GLU A 55 10.43 1.43 20.53
CA GLU A 55 11.06 0.47 19.63
C GLU A 55 10.08 -0.03 18.57
N LEU A 56 8.83 -0.31 18.95
CA LEU A 56 7.80 -0.73 18.02
C LEU A 56 7.40 0.40 17.08
N THR A 57 7.36 1.64 17.56
CA THR A 57 7.09 2.82 16.74
C THR A 57 8.20 3.03 15.71
N VAL A 58 9.45 2.88 16.11
CA VAL A 58 10.61 2.98 15.20
C VAL A 58 10.54 1.88 14.14
N ALA A 59 10.22 0.66 14.53
CA ALA A 59 10.09 -0.47 13.60
C ALA A 59 8.96 -0.23 12.59
N ALA A 60 7.81 0.28 13.04
CA ALA A 60 6.69 0.60 12.17
C ALA A 60 7.05 1.69 11.16
N ARG A 61 7.75 2.73 11.62
CA ARG A 61 8.22 3.81 10.76
C ARG A 61 9.15 3.27 9.67
N ALA A 62 10.07 2.38 10.04
CA ALA A 62 11.00 1.76 9.10
C ALA A 62 10.25 0.90 8.07
N ALA A 63 9.24 0.15 8.49
CA ALA A 63 8.43 -0.66 7.59
C ALA A 63 7.66 0.19 6.57
N PHE A 64 7.00 1.26 7.02
CA PHE A 64 6.29 2.16 6.12
C PHE A 64 7.25 2.88 5.16
N ALA A 65 8.43 3.28 5.65
CA ALA A 65 9.44 3.90 4.80
C ALA A 65 9.92 2.92 3.71
N ALA A 66 10.12 1.65 4.05
CA ALA A 66 10.54 0.63 3.09
C ALA A 66 9.47 0.40 2.01
N TRP A 67 8.20 0.32 2.38
CA TRP A 67 7.10 0.19 1.42
C TRP A 67 7.02 1.40 0.50
N THR A 68 7.08 2.60 1.07
CA THR A 68 7.03 3.84 0.29
C THR A 68 8.20 3.93 -0.69
N ALA A 69 9.40 3.62 -0.22
CA ALA A 69 10.60 3.67 -1.06
C ALA A 69 10.53 2.69 -2.23
N LEU A 70 10.11 1.45 -1.97
CA LEU A 70 9.99 0.44 -3.02
C LEU A 70 8.91 0.78 -4.03
N LEU A 71 7.76 1.27 -3.56
CA LEU A 71 6.69 1.67 -4.46
C LEU A 71 7.14 2.86 -5.34
N ALA A 72 7.82 3.84 -4.75
CA ALA A 72 8.37 4.96 -5.50
C ALA A 72 9.41 4.50 -6.54
N GLU A 73 10.27 3.56 -6.16
CA GLU A 73 11.25 2.98 -7.09
C GLU A 73 10.57 2.33 -8.30
N GLN A 74 9.53 1.54 -8.05
CA GLN A 74 8.77 0.89 -9.12
C GLN A 74 8.06 1.91 -10.03
N LEU A 75 7.50 2.96 -9.45
CA LEU A 75 6.86 4.03 -10.21
C LEU A 75 7.88 4.76 -11.09
N GLN A 76 9.06 5.06 -10.56
CA GLN A 76 10.12 5.70 -11.34
C GLN A 76 10.55 4.82 -12.52
N ALA A 77 10.61 3.52 -12.32
CA ALA A 77 10.97 2.58 -13.37
C ALA A 77 9.97 2.60 -14.54
N THR A 78 8.74 3.06 -14.31
CA THR A 78 7.73 3.21 -15.37
C THR A 78 7.72 4.60 -16.01
N GLY A 79 8.59 5.51 -15.56
CA GLY A 79 8.69 6.84 -16.12
C GLY A 79 8.11 7.96 -15.26
N VAL A 80 7.60 7.65 -14.08
CA VAL A 80 7.12 8.70 -13.16
C VAL A 80 8.33 9.50 -12.68
N PRO A 81 8.29 10.85 -12.76
CA PRO A 81 9.41 11.68 -12.31
C PRO A 81 9.75 11.44 -10.83
N ALA A 82 11.04 11.51 -10.51
CA ALA A 82 11.53 11.23 -9.16
C ALA A 82 10.88 12.10 -8.09
N ASP A 83 10.61 13.36 -8.40
CA ASP A 83 9.98 14.30 -7.46
C ASP A 83 8.49 14.00 -7.23
N ARG A 84 7.87 13.21 -8.10
CA ARG A 84 6.47 12.82 -8.00
C ARG A 84 6.29 11.42 -7.42
N ALA A 85 7.22 10.53 -7.68
CA ALA A 85 7.10 9.12 -7.29
C ALA A 85 6.95 8.94 -5.77
N GLY A 86 7.75 9.65 -5.00
CA GLY A 86 7.67 9.59 -3.52
C GLY A 86 6.31 10.03 -2.99
N PRO A 87 5.84 11.24 -3.32
CA PRO A 87 4.50 11.69 -2.91
C PRO A 87 3.37 10.77 -3.37
N ILE A 88 3.41 10.28 -4.60
CA ILE A 88 2.39 9.34 -5.10
C ILE A 88 2.40 8.05 -4.27
N ALA A 89 3.59 7.50 -4.01
CA ALA A 89 3.74 6.30 -3.21
C ALA A 89 3.19 6.51 -1.79
N ALA A 90 3.48 7.67 -1.18
CA ALA A 90 2.99 8.00 0.15
C ALA A 90 1.46 8.10 0.18
N VAL A 91 0.86 8.74 -0.81
CA VAL A 91 -0.60 8.85 -0.91
C VAL A 91 -1.23 7.47 -1.11
N ALA A 92 -0.64 6.65 -1.98
CA ALA A 92 -1.14 5.30 -2.23
C ALA A 92 -1.11 4.45 -0.96
N LEU A 93 0.01 4.45 -0.24
CA LEU A 93 0.12 3.69 1.00
C LEU A 93 -0.86 4.20 2.05
N THR A 94 -0.97 5.51 2.23
CA THR A 94 -1.89 6.13 3.19
C THR A 94 -3.34 5.77 2.87
N ALA A 95 -3.73 5.82 1.60
CA ALA A 95 -5.07 5.47 1.17
C ALA A 95 -5.37 3.99 1.41
N MET A 96 -4.40 3.12 1.16
CA MET A 96 -4.54 1.69 1.41
C MET A 96 -4.70 1.39 2.90
N GLU A 97 -3.90 2.02 3.75
CA GLU A 97 -4.02 1.85 5.20
C GLU A 97 -5.40 2.28 5.71
N GLY A 98 -5.89 3.42 5.24
CA GLY A 98 -7.23 3.89 5.57
C GLY A 98 -8.32 2.94 5.07
N ALA A 99 -8.17 2.45 3.84
CA ALA A 99 -9.11 1.50 3.25
C ALA A 99 -9.18 0.20 4.06
N LEU A 100 -8.03 -0.31 4.54
CA LEU A 100 -8.00 -1.53 5.36
C LEU A 100 -8.77 -1.35 6.67
N VAL A 101 -8.61 -0.20 7.32
CA VAL A 101 -9.38 0.11 8.54
C VAL A 101 -10.87 0.09 8.24
N MET A 102 -11.29 0.71 7.15
CA MET A 102 -12.70 0.75 6.76
C MET A 102 -13.23 -0.63 6.37
N CYS A 103 -12.45 -1.42 5.65
CA CYS A 103 -12.82 -2.79 5.31
C CYS A 103 -13.09 -3.62 6.56
N ARG A 104 -12.26 -3.46 7.57
CA ARG A 104 -12.41 -4.18 8.83
C ARG A 104 -13.70 -3.77 9.57
N VAL A 105 -13.97 -2.48 9.64
CA VAL A 105 -15.16 -1.94 10.31
C VAL A 105 -16.43 -2.36 9.58
N GLU A 106 -16.44 -2.24 8.26
CA GLU A 106 -17.61 -2.53 7.44
C GLU A 106 -17.74 -4.01 7.08
N ARG A 107 -16.71 -4.81 7.35
CA ARG A 107 -16.63 -6.23 6.98
C ARG A 107 -16.88 -6.42 5.48
N SER A 108 -16.24 -5.58 4.69
CA SER A 108 -16.40 -5.55 3.23
C SER A 108 -15.08 -5.13 2.60
N VAL A 109 -14.80 -5.64 1.41
CA VAL A 109 -13.64 -5.24 0.61
C VAL A 109 -13.92 -3.98 -0.21
N GLU A 110 -15.16 -3.48 -0.21
CA GLU A 110 -15.55 -2.33 -1.03
C GLU A 110 -14.70 -1.08 -0.83
N PRO A 111 -14.34 -0.67 0.39
CA PRO A 111 -13.47 0.51 0.55
C PRO A 111 -12.14 0.36 -0.19
N LEU A 112 -11.56 -0.83 -0.20
CA LEU A 112 -10.33 -1.12 -0.93
C LEU A 112 -10.54 -0.99 -2.44
N GLU A 113 -11.65 -1.52 -2.95
CA GLU A 113 -11.98 -1.45 -4.37
C GLU A 113 -12.21 0.00 -4.83
N THR A 114 -12.85 0.81 -4.00
CA THR A 114 -13.05 2.23 -4.27
C THR A 114 -11.71 2.96 -4.39
N VAL A 115 -10.80 2.73 -3.46
CA VAL A 115 -9.47 3.33 -3.49
C VAL A 115 -8.72 2.90 -4.75
N ALA A 116 -8.79 1.62 -5.12
CA ALA A 116 -8.14 1.11 -6.32
C ALA A 116 -8.59 1.86 -7.58
N VAL A 117 -9.90 2.04 -7.73
CA VAL A 117 -10.48 2.75 -8.89
C VAL A 117 -10.00 4.20 -8.92
N GLU A 118 -10.06 4.89 -7.80
CA GLU A 118 -9.71 6.32 -7.75
C GLU A 118 -8.21 6.55 -7.92
N LEU A 119 -7.36 5.69 -7.37
CA LEU A 119 -5.92 5.78 -7.61
C LEU A 119 -5.60 5.64 -9.10
N ALA A 120 -6.27 4.70 -9.79
CA ALA A 120 -6.07 4.51 -11.22
C ALA A 120 -6.47 5.76 -12.01
N ARG A 121 -7.54 6.45 -11.60
CA ARG A 121 -8.01 7.68 -12.26
C ARG A 121 -7.06 8.86 -12.10
N LEU A 122 -6.32 8.90 -11.01
CA LEU A 122 -5.36 9.98 -10.76
C LEU A 122 -4.10 9.87 -11.63
N LEU A 123 -3.76 8.66 -12.08
CA LEU A 123 -2.49 8.40 -12.74
C LEU A 123 -2.31 9.01 -14.12
N PRO A 124 -3.32 9.11 -15.00
CA PRO A 124 -3.13 9.73 -16.31
C PRO A 124 -2.60 11.16 -16.24
N ASP A 125 -2.86 11.86 -15.14
CA ASP A 125 -2.40 13.23 -14.94
C ASP A 125 -0.97 13.28 -14.36
N LEU A 126 -0.41 12.14 -13.99
CA LEU A 126 0.88 12.04 -13.28
C LEU A 126 2.01 11.49 -14.15
N THR A 127 1.68 11.00 -15.32
CA THR A 127 2.64 10.49 -16.32
C THR A 127 2.60 11.31 -17.64
#